data_c102ca8a9542fe4a9b9175ec6458f9e7
#
_entry.id   c102ca8a9542fe4a9b9175ec6458f9e7
#
_cell.length_a   1.000
_cell.length_b   1.000
_cell.length_c   1.000
_cell.angle_alpha   90.00
_cell.angle_beta   90.00
_cell.angle_gamma   90.00
#
_symmetry.space_group_name_H-M   'P 1'
#
loop_
_entity.id
_entity.type
_entity.pdbx_description
1 polymer ?
#
loop_
_entity_poly.entity_id
_entity_poly.type
_entity_poly.pdbx_seq_one_letter_code
_entity_poly.pdbx_strand_id
1 'polypeptide(L)'
;ETVSRLDPQNNTELLEACAQRKTTALALDAVPRISRAQSLDVRSSLMNVAGYRAVIEAANAFGRQFTGAVTAAGRVNPAKVYVIGVGVAGLAAIGTAGSMGAEVFATDVRSDVADQVQSLGATFVEIPVSQESSDGYARELDKDDQARTQEVYMHQASKSDIVITTAQVPGRPAPLLLTAEAVSTMMPGSVIVDMGASDLGSNCALTEPGKVITTENGVIIIGYTDLPARLPGQASQLFGQNIVNLLKLVTPDKNGQPVWNEDDVVIRGMLTTREGQIMWPPPPVQVSAAPSPGAATEKATQPGSGTQASASDSEPAQAVEAAASKKEPSAFRKWWWKIALGALAVLLIAAAPAHMSSHFMVFVLACVVGFYVITGVSHTLHTPLMSETNAISGIIIVGALLQISSGDLLVTVLAFIAVALASINIFGGFLVTRRMLKMFERSSE
;
A
#
# COMPACT_ATOMS: atom_id res chain seq x y z
N GLU A 1 -32.68 10.12 10.17
CA GLU A 1 -31.51 9.63 9.42
C GLU A 1 -30.38 9.32 10.39
N THR A 2 -29.61 8.26 10.12
CA THR A 2 -28.44 7.90 10.90
C THR A 2 -27.29 7.47 9.97
N VAL A 3 -26.07 7.89 10.33
CA VAL A 3 -24.84 7.53 9.61
C VAL A 3 -23.83 7.07 10.65
N SER A 4 -23.45 5.80 10.61
CA SER A 4 -22.54 5.22 11.58
C SER A 4 -21.89 3.94 11.07
N ARG A 5 -21.01 3.35 11.85
CA ARG A 5 -20.65 1.94 11.73
C ARG A 5 -21.77 1.12 12.35
N LEU A 6 -22.47 0.34 11.54
CA LEU A 6 -23.67 -0.40 11.96
C LEU A 6 -23.44 -1.91 12.02
N ASP A 7 -22.35 -2.39 11.40
CA ASP A 7 -22.05 -3.81 11.20
C ASP A 7 -23.29 -4.60 10.73
N PRO A 8 -23.86 -4.23 9.57
CA PRO A 8 -25.15 -4.73 9.13
C PRO A 8 -25.20 -6.24 8.93
N GLN A 9 -24.04 -6.87 8.78
CA GLN A 9 -23.91 -8.31 8.59
C GLN A 9 -24.21 -9.09 9.87
N ASN A 10 -23.83 -8.52 11.03
CA ASN A 10 -23.93 -9.18 12.33
C ASN A 10 -25.03 -8.55 13.22
N ASN A 11 -25.70 -7.50 12.77
CA ASN A 11 -26.58 -6.68 13.62
C ASN A 11 -28.00 -6.54 13.04
N THR A 12 -28.62 -7.67 12.74
CA THR A 12 -29.96 -7.73 12.14
C THR A 12 -31.03 -7.06 13.02
N GLU A 13 -30.97 -7.23 14.34
CA GLU A 13 -31.91 -6.61 15.27
C GLU A 13 -31.87 -5.06 15.20
N LEU A 14 -30.69 -4.47 15.04
CA LEU A 14 -30.56 -3.03 14.84
C LEU A 14 -31.20 -2.57 13.53
N LEU A 15 -31.02 -3.33 12.46
CA LEU A 15 -31.64 -3.02 11.16
C LEU A 15 -33.17 -3.10 11.24
N GLU A 16 -33.72 -4.10 11.91
CA GLU A 16 -35.16 -4.23 12.15
C GLU A 16 -35.72 -3.06 12.97
N ALA A 17 -35.00 -2.68 14.04
CA ALA A 17 -35.37 -1.51 14.86
C ALA A 17 -35.34 -0.18 14.06
N CYS A 18 -34.35 -0.02 13.17
CA CYS A 18 -34.28 1.13 12.26
C CYS A 18 -35.45 1.14 11.25
N ALA A 19 -35.77 -0.02 10.67
CA ALA A 19 -36.87 -0.17 9.73
C ALA A 19 -38.24 0.12 10.38
N GLN A 20 -38.48 -0.43 11.58
CA GLN A 20 -39.74 -0.16 12.35
C GLN A 20 -39.94 1.33 12.62
N ARG A 21 -38.84 2.08 12.87
CA ARG A 21 -38.87 3.52 13.09
C ARG A 21 -38.82 4.34 11.81
N LYS A 22 -38.82 3.70 10.65
CA LYS A 22 -38.71 4.31 9.31
C LYS A 22 -37.42 5.20 9.21
N THR A 23 -36.38 4.82 9.92
CA THR A 23 -35.09 5.55 9.88
C THR A 23 -34.35 5.19 8.60
N THR A 24 -33.87 6.21 7.86
CA THR A 24 -32.88 6.02 6.82
C THR A 24 -31.52 5.82 7.48
N ALA A 25 -30.88 4.65 7.31
CA ALA A 25 -29.62 4.30 7.95
C ALA A 25 -28.55 3.94 6.91
N LEU A 26 -27.37 4.55 7.04
CA LEU A 26 -26.20 4.28 6.24
C LEU A 26 -25.08 3.69 7.09
N ALA A 27 -24.57 2.55 6.65
CA ALA A 27 -23.46 1.86 7.28
C ALA A 27 -22.14 2.28 6.60
N LEU A 28 -21.31 3.08 7.28
CA LEU A 28 -20.00 3.49 6.79
C LEU A 28 -19.00 2.32 6.67
N ASP A 29 -19.23 1.26 7.39
CA ASP A 29 -18.46 0.03 7.33
C ASP A 29 -18.91 -0.93 6.21
N ALA A 30 -19.97 -0.57 5.47
CA ALA A 30 -20.46 -1.26 4.28
C ALA A 30 -20.11 -0.56 2.96
N VAL A 31 -19.24 0.43 2.99
CA VAL A 31 -18.73 1.13 1.78
C VAL A 31 -18.17 0.12 0.78
N PRO A 32 -18.65 0.11 -0.49
CA PRO A 32 -18.15 -0.81 -1.50
C PRO A 32 -16.69 -0.51 -1.86
N ARG A 33 -15.89 -1.54 -2.09
CA ARG A 33 -14.45 -1.42 -2.42
C ARG A 33 -14.23 -1.10 -3.90
N ILE A 34 -14.60 0.11 -4.30
CA ILE A 34 -14.36 0.66 -5.63
C ILE A 34 -13.60 1.98 -5.52
N SER A 35 -12.82 2.33 -6.55
CA SER A 35 -11.95 3.52 -6.54
C SER A 35 -12.71 4.82 -6.19
N ARG A 36 -13.95 4.97 -6.68
CA ARG A 36 -14.80 6.14 -6.41
C ARG A 36 -15.22 6.26 -4.94
N ALA A 37 -15.32 5.14 -4.21
CA ALA A 37 -15.72 5.10 -2.81
C ALA A 37 -14.55 5.16 -1.82
N GLN A 38 -13.31 5.15 -2.30
CA GLN A 38 -12.11 5.09 -1.46
C GLN A 38 -12.05 6.19 -0.39
N SER A 39 -12.49 7.41 -0.72
CA SER A 39 -12.52 8.53 0.24
C SER A 39 -13.56 8.39 1.36
N LEU A 40 -14.46 7.43 1.23
CA LEU A 40 -15.52 7.10 2.20
C LEU A 40 -15.15 5.88 3.06
N ASP A 41 -14.08 5.15 2.71
CA ASP A 41 -13.70 3.89 3.37
C ASP A 41 -13.13 4.11 4.76
N VAL A 42 -14.04 4.13 5.74
CA VAL A 42 -13.73 4.24 7.16
C VAL A 42 -12.87 3.07 7.67
N ARG A 43 -13.07 1.87 7.12
CA ARG A 43 -12.29 0.70 7.53
C ARG A 43 -10.81 0.91 7.19
N SER A 44 -10.51 1.30 5.95
CA SER A 44 -9.13 1.58 5.54
C SER A 44 -8.51 2.73 6.32
N SER A 45 -9.26 3.82 6.55
CA SER A 45 -8.78 4.96 7.35
C SER A 45 -8.41 4.54 8.78
N LEU A 46 -9.24 3.77 9.44
CA LEU A 46 -9.01 3.33 10.82
C LEU A 46 -7.98 2.19 10.91
N MET A 47 -7.91 1.30 9.91
CA MET A 47 -6.90 0.24 9.87
C MET A 47 -5.49 0.79 9.69
N ASN A 48 -5.30 1.89 8.98
CA ASN A 48 -4.01 2.58 8.91
C ASN A 48 -3.56 3.04 10.31
N VAL A 49 -4.45 3.69 11.06
CA VAL A 49 -4.19 4.13 12.46
C VAL A 49 -3.91 2.93 13.36
N ALA A 50 -4.67 1.83 13.19
CA ALA A 50 -4.48 0.61 13.96
C ALA A 50 -3.12 -0.03 13.72
N GLY A 51 -2.66 -0.12 12.46
CA GLY A 51 -1.35 -0.66 12.10
C GLY A 51 -0.20 0.14 12.72
N TYR A 52 -0.28 1.48 12.66
CA TYR A 52 0.66 2.33 13.38
C TYR A 52 0.64 2.05 14.89
N ARG A 53 -0.56 2.03 15.50
CA ARG A 53 -0.68 1.83 16.94
C ARG A 53 -0.21 0.45 17.39
N ALA A 54 -0.41 -0.58 16.60
CA ALA A 54 0.09 -1.94 16.89
C ALA A 54 1.61 -1.95 17.10
N VAL A 55 2.36 -1.24 16.26
CA VAL A 55 3.83 -1.12 16.42
C VAL A 55 4.19 -0.38 17.71
N ILE A 56 3.46 0.68 18.06
CA ILE A 56 3.71 1.44 19.29
C ILE A 56 3.41 0.59 20.55
N GLU A 57 2.33 -0.20 20.53
CA GLU A 57 2.03 -1.13 21.64
C GLU A 57 3.11 -2.22 21.75
N ALA A 58 3.54 -2.76 20.61
CA ALA A 58 4.64 -3.72 20.58
C ALA A 58 5.93 -3.12 21.16
N ALA A 59 6.29 -1.89 20.75
CA ALA A 59 7.48 -1.21 21.22
C ALA A 59 7.45 -0.96 22.73
N ASN A 60 6.27 -0.60 23.26
CA ASN A 60 6.08 -0.37 24.69
C ASN A 60 6.25 -1.66 25.51
N ALA A 61 5.76 -2.79 24.98
CA ALA A 61 5.82 -4.10 25.65
C ALA A 61 7.19 -4.82 25.49
N PHE A 62 7.90 -4.57 24.40
CA PHE A 62 9.11 -5.29 24.03
C PHE A 62 10.30 -5.05 24.98
N GLY A 63 10.37 -3.88 25.63
CA GLY A 63 11.41 -3.58 26.61
C GLY A 63 12.85 -3.42 26.04
N ARG A 64 13.01 -3.44 24.71
CA ARG A 64 14.30 -3.22 24.01
C ARG A 64 14.12 -2.19 22.89
N GLN A 65 15.26 -1.68 22.36
CA GLN A 65 15.21 -0.71 21.25
C GLN A 65 14.82 -1.39 19.94
N PHE A 66 14.12 -0.65 19.08
CA PHE A 66 13.84 -1.07 17.71
C PHE A 66 15.07 -0.87 16.80
N THR A 67 15.76 0.26 16.98
CA THR A 67 16.91 0.59 16.15
C THR A 67 18.18 -0.11 16.61
N GLY A 68 19.01 -0.52 15.64
CA GLY A 68 20.38 -0.93 15.94
C GLY A 68 21.24 0.26 16.40
N ALA A 69 22.17 0.03 17.31
CA ALA A 69 23.06 1.04 17.83
C ALA A 69 24.46 0.48 18.12
N VAL A 70 25.46 1.38 18.12
CA VAL A 70 26.80 1.09 18.63
C VAL A 70 26.98 1.92 19.89
N THR A 71 27.26 1.23 21.00
CA THR A 71 27.43 1.87 22.31
C THR A 71 28.87 1.65 22.82
N ALA A 72 29.22 2.31 23.89
CA ALA A 72 30.51 2.07 24.55
C ALA A 72 30.66 0.61 25.07
N ALA A 73 29.51 -0.07 25.35
CA ALA A 73 29.48 -1.45 25.79
C ALA A 73 29.40 -2.47 24.64
N GLY A 74 29.32 -2.01 23.39
CA GLY A 74 29.22 -2.87 22.22
C GLY A 74 28.04 -2.59 21.32
N ARG A 75 27.78 -3.51 20.38
CA ARG A 75 26.71 -3.41 19.39
C ARG A 75 25.37 -3.89 19.95
N VAL A 76 24.30 -3.14 19.67
CA VAL A 76 22.91 -3.53 19.84
C VAL A 76 22.34 -3.80 18.43
N ASN A 77 21.84 -5.00 18.21
CA ASN A 77 21.18 -5.34 16.94
C ASN A 77 19.79 -4.71 16.88
N PRO A 78 19.30 -4.35 15.68
CA PRO A 78 17.94 -3.90 15.51
C PRO A 78 16.94 -5.01 15.85
N ALA A 79 15.76 -4.62 16.32
CA ALA A 79 14.66 -5.56 16.53
C ALA A 79 14.19 -6.13 15.18
N LYS A 80 13.81 -7.40 15.17
CA LYS A 80 13.23 -8.08 14.03
C LYS A 80 11.72 -8.09 14.16
N VAL A 81 11.04 -7.38 13.26
CA VAL A 81 9.58 -7.29 13.23
C VAL A 81 9.04 -8.08 12.06
N TYR A 82 8.16 -9.02 12.32
CA TYR A 82 7.49 -9.82 11.30
C TYR A 82 6.00 -9.44 11.22
N VAL A 83 5.54 -9.05 10.03
CA VAL A 83 4.16 -8.65 9.77
C VAL A 83 3.50 -9.72 8.90
N ILE A 84 2.41 -10.34 9.39
CA ILE A 84 1.62 -11.32 8.66
C ILE A 84 0.34 -10.65 8.18
N GLY A 85 0.21 -10.50 6.86
CA GLY A 85 -0.84 -9.75 6.18
C GLY A 85 -0.38 -8.35 5.76
N VAL A 86 -0.38 -8.08 4.45
CA VAL A 86 0.09 -6.83 3.83
C VAL A 86 -1.09 -6.04 3.26
N GLY A 87 -2.15 -5.90 4.08
CA GLY A 87 -3.23 -4.95 3.82
C GLY A 87 -2.88 -3.55 4.33
N VAL A 88 -3.89 -2.67 4.43
CA VAL A 88 -3.69 -1.28 4.90
C VAL A 88 -3.02 -1.22 6.27
N ALA A 89 -3.45 -2.06 7.20
CA ALA A 89 -2.87 -2.15 8.54
C ALA A 89 -1.43 -2.68 8.52
N GLY A 90 -1.19 -3.74 7.73
CA GLY A 90 0.15 -4.32 7.58
C GLY A 90 1.15 -3.36 6.96
N LEU A 91 0.78 -2.66 5.89
CA LEU A 91 1.64 -1.64 5.28
C LEU A 91 1.95 -0.49 6.24
N ALA A 92 0.96 -0.05 7.04
CA ALA A 92 1.17 0.96 8.07
C ALA A 92 2.12 0.45 9.18
N ALA A 93 1.99 -0.81 9.59
CA ALA A 93 2.89 -1.43 10.57
C ALA A 93 4.32 -1.57 10.02
N ILE A 94 4.48 -2.03 8.76
CA ILE A 94 5.77 -2.16 8.07
C ILE A 94 6.48 -0.81 8.02
N GLY A 95 5.81 0.23 7.52
CA GLY A 95 6.38 1.57 7.43
C GLY A 95 6.75 2.16 8.79
N THR A 96 5.92 1.94 9.81
CA THR A 96 6.17 2.42 11.16
C THR A 96 7.36 1.72 11.80
N ALA A 97 7.40 0.38 11.76
CA ALA A 97 8.50 -0.39 12.33
C ALA A 97 9.85 -0.09 11.63
N GLY A 98 9.83 0.03 10.30
CA GLY A 98 11.00 0.45 9.52
C GLY A 98 11.48 1.86 9.88
N SER A 99 10.55 2.83 10.07
CA SER A 99 10.89 4.19 10.51
C SER A 99 11.47 4.24 11.91
N MET A 100 11.15 3.27 12.78
CA MET A 100 11.75 3.10 14.11
C MET A 100 13.10 2.38 14.07
N GLY A 101 13.58 1.97 12.89
CA GLY A 101 14.89 1.35 12.68
C GLY A 101 14.91 -0.16 12.90
N ALA A 102 13.78 -0.83 12.88
CA ALA A 102 13.69 -2.29 12.92
C ALA A 102 14.05 -2.92 11.58
N GLU A 103 14.53 -4.17 11.61
CA GLU A 103 14.60 -5.05 10.46
C GLU A 103 13.22 -5.69 10.24
N VAL A 104 12.55 -5.34 9.14
CA VAL A 104 11.15 -5.72 8.93
C VAL A 104 11.03 -6.81 7.88
N PHE A 105 10.28 -7.85 8.23
CA PHE A 105 9.87 -8.95 7.37
C PHE A 105 8.36 -8.92 7.22
N ALA A 106 7.85 -9.29 6.06
CA ALA A 106 6.41 -9.35 5.85
C ALA A 106 6.02 -10.50 4.92
N THR A 107 4.84 -11.05 5.14
CA THR A 107 4.25 -12.13 4.36
C THR A 107 2.79 -11.85 4.05
N ASP A 108 2.36 -12.19 2.85
CA ASP A 108 0.94 -12.22 2.45
C ASP A 108 0.72 -13.41 1.50
N VAL A 109 -0.48 -13.95 1.47
CA VAL A 109 -0.85 -15.02 0.53
C VAL A 109 -0.95 -14.48 -0.90
N ARG A 110 -1.05 -13.18 -1.08
CA ARG A 110 -1.04 -12.48 -2.35
C ARG A 110 0.39 -12.10 -2.72
N SER A 111 0.88 -12.62 -3.83
CA SER A 111 2.24 -12.32 -4.30
C SER A 111 2.39 -10.92 -4.92
N ASP A 112 1.30 -10.31 -5.38
CA ASP A 112 1.27 -8.98 -6.01
C ASP A 112 1.63 -7.84 -5.05
N VAL A 113 1.62 -8.08 -3.73
CA VAL A 113 2.01 -7.08 -2.71
C VAL A 113 3.51 -7.05 -2.40
N ALA A 114 4.30 -7.98 -2.95
CA ALA A 114 5.74 -8.06 -2.66
C ALA A 114 6.49 -6.76 -3.01
N ASP A 115 6.16 -6.15 -4.15
CA ASP A 115 6.78 -4.88 -4.57
C ASP A 115 6.45 -3.74 -3.58
N GLN A 116 5.25 -3.75 -2.98
CA GLN A 116 4.86 -2.75 -1.98
C GLN A 116 5.67 -2.90 -0.69
N VAL A 117 5.90 -4.13 -0.24
CA VAL A 117 6.75 -4.45 0.93
C VAL A 117 8.18 -3.99 0.69
N GLN A 118 8.76 -4.33 -0.46
CA GLN A 118 10.12 -3.95 -0.82
C GLN A 118 10.28 -2.43 -0.96
N SER A 119 9.27 -1.73 -1.48
CA SER A 119 9.28 -0.28 -1.60
C SER A 119 9.31 0.45 -0.25
N LEU A 120 8.84 -0.20 0.81
CA LEU A 120 8.92 0.29 2.20
C LEU A 120 10.24 -0.12 2.90
N GLY A 121 11.17 -0.75 2.18
CA GLY A 121 12.46 -1.18 2.73
C GLY A 121 12.38 -2.47 3.56
N ALA A 122 11.28 -3.21 3.50
CA ALA A 122 11.10 -4.47 4.20
C ALA A 122 11.41 -5.68 3.30
N THR A 123 11.68 -6.83 3.89
CA THR A 123 11.91 -8.09 3.19
C THR A 123 10.60 -8.87 3.07
N PHE A 124 10.19 -9.17 1.85
CA PHE A 124 9.04 -10.05 1.62
C PHE A 124 9.48 -11.51 1.79
N VAL A 125 8.78 -12.24 2.65
CA VAL A 125 8.98 -13.67 2.90
C VAL A 125 7.94 -14.43 2.07
N GLU A 126 8.40 -15.12 1.05
CA GLU A 126 7.54 -15.90 0.16
C GLU A 126 6.94 -17.11 0.89
N ILE A 127 5.69 -17.39 0.60
CA ILE A 127 5.02 -18.63 0.99
C ILE A 127 4.81 -19.51 -0.26
N PRO A 128 4.79 -20.84 -0.10
CA PRO A 128 4.68 -21.76 -1.22
C PRO A 128 3.32 -21.74 -1.94
N VAL A 129 2.43 -20.86 -1.52
CA VAL A 129 1.08 -20.69 -2.05
C VAL A 129 0.91 -19.25 -2.51
N SER A 130 0.47 -19.06 -3.75
CA SER A 130 0.16 -17.74 -4.29
C SER A 130 -1.30 -17.69 -4.70
N GLN A 131 -2.00 -16.65 -4.26
CA GLN A 131 -3.38 -16.39 -4.66
C GLN A 131 -3.48 -15.07 -5.41
N GLU A 132 -4.21 -15.07 -6.53
CA GLU A 132 -4.67 -13.85 -7.16
C GLU A 132 -5.98 -13.41 -6.49
N SER A 133 -6.02 -12.18 -5.99
CA SER A 133 -7.19 -11.61 -5.32
C SER A 133 -7.98 -10.75 -6.29
N SER A 134 -9.27 -11.04 -6.46
CA SER A 134 -10.19 -10.22 -7.27
C SER A 134 -10.90 -9.13 -6.47
N ASP A 135 -10.95 -9.25 -5.13
CA ASP A 135 -11.69 -8.38 -4.20
C ASP A 135 -10.83 -7.77 -3.09
N GLY A 136 -9.50 -8.00 -3.14
CA GLY A 136 -8.54 -7.52 -2.15
C GLY A 136 -8.49 -8.32 -0.85
N TYR A 137 -9.24 -9.43 -0.75
CA TYR A 137 -9.14 -10.39 0.35
C TYR A 137 -8.51 -11.70 -0.11
N ALA A 138 -7.79 -12.35 0.78
CA ALA A 138 -7.31 -13.71 0.56
C ALA A 138 -8.48 -14.70 0.61
N ARG A 139 -8.45 -15.69 -0.28
CA ARG A 139 -9.37 -16.83 -0.22
C ARG A 139 -8.92 -17.81 0.85
N GLU A 140 -9.83 -18.63 1.34
CA GLU A 140 -9.47 -19.74 2.22
C GLU A 140 -8.54 -20.71 1.48
N LEU A 141 -7.42 -21.04 2.12
CA LEU A 141 -6.47 -22.03 1.64
C LEU A 141 -7.04 -23.43 1.86
N ASP A 142 -6.70 -24.36 1.00
CA ASP A 142 -6.94 -25.78 1.29
C ASP A 142 -6.06 -26.25 2.49
N LYS A 143 -6.35 -27.45 3.01
CA LYS A 143 -5.69 -27.92 4.23
C LYS A 143 -4.18 -28.13 4.07
N ASP A 144 -3.74 -28.56 2.90
CA ASP A 144 -2.32 -28.83 2.64
C ASP A 144 -1.55 -27.51 2.48
N ASP A 145 -2.15 -26.55 1.78
CA ASP A 145 -1.59 -25.21 1.61
C ASP A 145 -1.59 -24.43 2.92
N GLN A 146 -2.62 -24.61 3.76
CA GLN A 146 -2.67 -24.03 5.10
C GLN A 146 -1.54 -24.57 5.98
N ALA A 147 -1.28 -25.87 5.97
CA ALA A 147 -0.20 -26.48 6.76
C ALA A 147 1.17 -25.94 6.32
N ARG A 148 1.44 -25.89 5.03
CA ARG A 148 2.70 -25.34 4.48
C ARG A 148 2.88 -23.86 4.83
N THR A 149 1.80 -23.09 4.78
CA THR A 149 1.82 -21.66 5.11
C THR A 149 2.08 -21.45 6.60
N GLN A 150 1.48 -22.27 7.47
CA GLN A 150 1.71 -22.22 8.92
C GLN A 150 3.16 -22.57 9.29
N GLU A 151 3.80 -23.50 8.57
CA GLU A 151 5.21 -23.84 8.76
C GLU A 151 6.12 -22.62 8.48
N VAL A 152 5.86 -21.87 7.40
CA VAL A 152 6.59 -20.63 7.11
C VAL A 152 6.37 -19.57 8.19
N TYR A 153 5.12 -19.39 8.65
CA TYR A 153 4.81 -18.46 9.72
C TYR A 153 5.55 -18.82 11.01
N MET A 154 5.52 -20.07 11.42
CA MET A 154 6.24 -20.57 12.60
C MET A 154 7.75 -20.34 12.48
N HIS A 155 8.33 -20.70 11.33
CA HIS A 155 9.76 -20.55 11.09
C HIS A 155 10.21 -19.08 11.14
N GLN A 156 9.44 -18.16 10.56
CA GLN A 156 9.77 -16.75 10.60
C GLN A 156 9.49 -16.12 11.97
N ALA A 157 8.40 -16.53 12.65
CA ALA A 157 8.08 -16.07 14.00
C ALA A 157 9.16 -16.45 15.02
N SER A 158 9.70 -17.67 14.94
CA SER A 158 10.78 -18.14 15.84
C SER A 158 12.07 -17.31 15.75
N LYS A 159 12.27 -16.59 14.64
CA LYS A 159 13.44 -15.72 14.39
C LYS A 159 13.16 -14.25 14.65
N SER A 160 11.92 -13.90 14.99
CA SER A 160 11.46 -12.54 15.14
C SER A 160 11.30 -12.17 16.61
N ASP A 161 11.60 -10.92 16.92
CA ASP A 161 11.38 -10.35 18.25
C ASP A 161 9.93 -9.92 18.44
N ILE A 162 9.30 -9.48 17.34
CA ILE A 162 7.93 -8.96 17.34
C ILE A 162 7.20 -9.56 16.14
N VAL A 163 5.95 -10.03 16.37
CA VAL A 163 5.05 -10.49 15.31
C VAL A 163 3.76 -9.65 15.35
N ILE A 164 3.35 -9.12 14.21
CA ILE A 164 2.09 -8.38 14.07
C ILE A 164 1.22 -9.12 13.06
N THR A 165 0.06 -9.60 13.48
CA THR A 165 -0.90 -10.28 12.61
C THR A 165 -2.05 -9.35 12.26
N THR A 166 -2.42 -9.29 10.97
CA THR A 166 -3.41 -8.32 10.49
C THR A 166 -4.54 -8.94 9.68
N ALA A 167 -4.65 -10.26 9.61
CA ALA A 167 -5.64 -10.92 8.79
C ALA A 167 -7.04 -10.83 9.44
N GLN A 168 -7.92 -10.09 8.79
CA GLN A 168 -9.33 -9.98 9.17
C GLN A 168 -10.22 -10.20 7.95
N VAL A 169 -11.26 -11.01 8.12
CA VAL A 169 -12.32 -11.19 7.12
C VAL A 169 -13.62 -10.63 7.70
N PRO A 170 -14.22 -9.59 7.10
CA PRO A 170 -15.46 -9.02 7.62
C PRO A 170 -16.56 -10.07 7.76
N GLY A 171 -17.23 -10.08 8.92
CA GLY A 171 -18.34 -11.00 9.22
C GLY A 171 -17.98 -12.48 9.37
N ARG A 172 -16.68 -12.81 9.45
CA ARG A 172 -16.18 -14.17 9.69
C ARG A 172 -15.14 -14.18 10.79
N PRO A 173 -14.92 -15.34 11.45
CA PRO A 173 -13.80 -15.51 12.36
C PRO A 173 -12.47 -15.18 11.66
N ALA A 174 -11.54 -14.58 12.40
CA ALA A 174 -10.19 -14.35 11.89
C ALA A 174 -9.48 -15.70 11.63
N PRO A 175 -8.73 -15.84 10.52
CA PRO A 175 -7.99 -17.07 10.24
C PRO A 175 -6.88 -17.28 11.28
N LEU A 176 -6.67 -18.54 11.69
CA LEU A 176 -5.58 -18.90 12.58
C LEU A 176 -4.24 -18.86 11.80
N LEU A 177 -3.35 -17.95 12.17
CA LEU A 177 -2.02 -17.77 11.57
C LEU A 177 -0.91 -18.33 12.46
N LEU A 178 -0.99 -18.10 13.78
CA LEU A 178 -0.02 -18.55 14.77
C LEU A 178 -0.64 -19.59 15.70
N THR A 179 -0.18 -20.81 15.57
CA THR A 179 -0.56 -21.89 16.48
C THR A 179 0.11 -21.73 17.85
N ALA A 180 -0.39 -22.41 18.87
CA ALA A 180 0.26 -22.47 20.18
C ALA A 180 1.70 -23.02 20.08
N GLU A 181 1.94 -23.96 19.16
CA GLU A 181 3.25 -24.50 18.86
C GLU A 181 4.18 -23.40 18.30
N ALA A 182 3.71 -22.60 17.34
CA ALA A 182 4.47 -21.47 16.80
C ALA A 182 4.88 -20.49 17.90
N VAL A 183 3.96 -20.16 18.82
CA VAL A 183 4.26 -19.27 19.96
C VAL A 183 5.30 -19.90 20.89
N SER A 184 5.25 -21.22 21.12
CA SER A 184 6.22 -21.91 21.98
C SER A 184 7.66 -21.89 21.43
N THR A 185 7.84 -21.70 20.11
CA THR A 185 9.17 -21.58 19.47
C THR A 185 9.79 -20.20 19.57
N MET A 186 9.02 -19.18 19.96
CA MET A 186 9.50 -17.80 20.07
C MET A 186 10.34 -17.61 21.34
N MET A 187 11.26 -16.64 21.28
CA MET A 187 12.14 -16.32 22.40
C MET A 187 11.36 -15.62 23.53
N PRO A 188 11.73 -15.88 24.81
CA PRO A 188 11.17 -15.13 25.94
C PRO A 188 11.37 -13.62 25.78
N GLY A 189 10.33 -12.83 26.08
CA GLY A 189 10.30 -11.38 25.88
C GLY A 189 9.94 -10.94 24.46
N SER A 190 9.69 -11.89 23.54
CA SER A 190 9.08 -11.57 22.25
C SER A 190 7.64 -11.10 22.43
N VAL A 191 7.15 -10.29 21.46
CA VAL A 191 5.82 -9.69 21.52
C VAL A 191 5.00 -10.08 20.29
N ILE A 192 3.76 -10.50 20.51
CA ILE A 192 2.77 -10.69 19.44
C ILE A 192 1.71 -9.60 19.60
N VAL A 193 1.38 -8.88 18.53
CA VAL A 193 0.20 -8.02 18.47
C VAL A 193 -0.78 -8.63 17.49
N ASP A 194 -1.87 -9.15 18.01
CA ASP A 194 -2.93 -9.77 17.23
C ASP A 194 -4.02 -8.75 16.90
N MET A 195 -3.95 -8.19 15.68
CA MET A 195 -4.96 -7.24 15.20
C MET A 195 -6.24 -7.94 14.71
N GLY A 196 -6.21 -9.28 14.56
CA GLY A 196 -7.37 -10.10 14.25
C GLY A 196 -8.23 -10.43 15.46
N ALA A 197 -7.78 -10.08 16.66
CA ALA A 197 -8.49 -10.38 17.90
C ALA A 197 -9.92 -9.80 17.93
N SER A 198 -10.90 -10.65 18.15
CA SER A 198 -12.31 -10.31 18.29
C SER A 198 -13.04 -11.41 19.07
N ASP A 199 -14.29 -11.14 19.44
CA ASP A 199 -15.16 -12.16 20.08
C ASP A 199 -15.47 -13.36 19.14
N LEU A 200 -15.25 -13.20 17.83
CA LEU A 200 -15.47 -14.24 16.83
C LEU A 200 -14.22 -15.11 16.59
N GLY A 201 -13.05 -14.66 17.01
CA GLY A 201 -11.78 -15.36 16.80
C GLY A 201 -10.58 -14.44 16.78
N SER A 202 -9.40 -15.04 16.58
CA SER A 202 -8.09 -14.38 16.63
C SER A 202 -7.11 -15.01 15.64
N ASN A 203 -6.06 -14.28 15.26
CA ASN A 203 -5.00 -14.83 14.41
C ASN A 203 -3.99 -15.67 15.17
N CYS A 204 -3.88 -15.53 16.48
CA CYS A 204 -3.02 -16.32 17.33
C CYS A 204 -3.86 -17.17 18.28
N ALA A 205 -3.55 -18.46 18.39
CA ALA A 205 -4.32 -19.43 19.18
C ALA A 205 -4.42 -19.08 20.67
N LEU A 206 -3.44 -18.35 21.20
CA LEU A 206 -3.36 -17.99 22.62
C LEU A 206 -3.84 -16.57 22.92
N THR A 207 -4.34 -15.84 21.93
CA THR A 207 -4.82 -14.48 22.12
C THR A 207 -6.11 -14.46 22.96
N GLU A 208 -6.14 -13.59 23.98
CA GLU A 208 -7.35 -13.21 24.69
C GLU A 208 -7.82 -11.82 24.22
N PRO A 209 -8.99 -11.72 23.58
CA PRO A 209 -9.50 -10.43 23.09
C PRO A 209 -9.60 -9.36 24.19
N GLY A 210 -9.14 -8.15 23.89
CA GLY A 210 -9.13 -7.02 24.83
C GLY A 210 -8.04 -7.06 25.90
N LYS A 211 -7.21 -8.11 25.97
CA LYS A 211 -6.22 -8.28 27.03
C LYS A 211 -4.77 -8.31 26.51
N VAL A 212 -3.86 -8.17 27.47
CA VAL A 212 -2.44 -8.48 27.32
C VAL A 212 -2.15 -9.66 28.24
N ILE A 213 -1.59 -10.71 27.70
CA ILE A 213 -1.19 -11.90 28.46
C ILE A 213 0.29 -12.19 28.24
N THR A 214 0.88 -12.90 29.18
CA THR A 214 2.25 -13.47 29.04
C THR A 214 2.15 -14.99 29.14
N THR A 215 2.68 -15.67 28.15
CA THR A 215 2.69 -17.13 28.08
C THR A 215 3.71 -17.72 29.04
N GLU A 216 3.64 -19.03 29.27
CA GLU A 216 4.59 -19.76 30.16
C GLU A 216 6.05 -19.63 29.69
N ASN A 217 6.29 -19.58 28.37
CA ASN A 217 7.62 -19.36 27.80
C ASN A 217 8.01 -17.87 27.73
N GLY A 218 7.22 -16.94 28.30
CA GLY A 218 7.56 -15.52 28.42
C GLY A 218 7.28 -14.68 27.18
N VAL A 219 6.46 -15.15 26.25
CA VAL A 219 5.99 -14.35 25.09
C VAL A 219 4.81 -13.49 25.51
N ILE A 220 4.84 -12.19 25.17
CA ILE A 220 3.76 -11.26 25.48
C ILE A 220 2.80 -11.19 24.29
N ILE A 221 1.51 -11.43 24.53
CA ILE A 221 0.48 -11.38 23.48
C ILE A 221 -0.48 -10.23 23.77
N ILE A 222 -0.60 -9.33 22.83
CA ILE A 222 -1.48 -8.14 22.89
C ILE A 222 -2.67 -8.38 21.97
N GLY A 223 -3.85 -8.61 22.56
CA GLY A 223 -5.12 -8.87 21.86
C GLY A 223 -6.06 -7.65 21.87
N TYR A 224 -5.55 -6.41 21.78
CA TYR A 224 -6.39 -5.22 21.84
C TYR A 224 -7.34 -5.13 20.64
N THR A 225 -8.63 -4.95 20.91
CA THR A 225 -9.69 -4.81 19.91
C THR A 225 -9.98 -3.35 19.54
N ASP A 226 -9.34 -2.41 20.25
CA ASP A 226 -9.62 -0.96 20.19
C ASP A 226 -8.42 -0.12 19.71
N LEU A 227 -7.46 -0.70 18.99
CA LEU A 227 -6.23 -0.03 18.55
C LEU A 227 -6.44 1.37 17.94
N PRO A 228 -7.41 1.62 17.04
CA PRO A 228 -7.66 2.96 16.52
C PRO A 228 -8.11 3.93 17.60
N ALA A 229 -8.91 3.49 18.58
CA ALA A 229 -9.41 4.33 19.66
C ALA A 229 -8.30 4.76 20.64
N ARG A 230 -7.16 4.08 20.63
CA ARG A 230 -5.96 4.46 21.41
C ARG A 230 -5.17 5.63 20.78
N LEU A 231 -5.63 6.14 19.62
CA LEU A 231 -5.20 7.39 19.00
C LEU A 231 -6.45 8.25 18.67
N PRO A 232 -7.21 8.68 19.67
CA PRO A 232 -8.56 9.22 19.49
C PRO A 232 -8.60 10.47 18.61
N GLY A 233 -7.62 11.36 18.74
CA GLY A 233 -7.55 12.58 17.93
C GLY A 233 -7.40 12.28 16.44
N GLN A 234 -6.47 11.39 16.08
CA GLN A 234 -6.23 11.01 14.70
C GLN A 234 -7.37 10.18 14.11
N ALA A 235 -7.87 9.21 14.88
CA ALA A 235 -8.99 8.38 14.44
C ALA A 235 -10.25 9.22 14.20
N SER A 236 -10.58 10.14 15.10
CA SER A 236 -11.73 11.04 14.98
C SER A 236 -11.60 11.99 13.79
N GLN A 237 -10.42 12.54 13.54
CA GLN A 237 -10.16 13.42 12.39
C GLN A 237 -10.40 12.68 11.07
N LEU A 238 -9.85 11.47 10.91
CA LEU A 238 -10.00 10.68 9.69
C LEU A 238 -11.45 10.21 9.50
N PHE A 239 -12.08 9.74 10.57
CA PHE A 239 -13.49 9.35 10.54
C PHE A 239 -14.39 10.52 10.16
N GLY A 240 -14.16 11.70 10.77
CA GLY A 240 -14.89 12.93 10.44
C GLY A 240 -14.70 13.34 8.98
N GLN A 241 -13.50 13.19 8.43
CA GLN A 241 -13.26 13.48 7.00
C GLN A 241 -14.01 12.50 6.09
N ASN A 242 -14.10 11.21 6.44
CA ASN A 242 -14.92 10.26 5.69
C ASN A 242 -16.42 10.68 5.70
N ILE A 243 -16.94 11.14 6.85
CA ILE A 243 -18.32 11.67 6.95
C ILE A 243 -18.49 12.92 6.08
N VAL A 244 -17.55 13.86 6.12
CA VAL A 244 -17.59 15.07 5.27
C VAL A 244 -17.62 14.69 3.78
N ASN A 245 -16.85 13.69 3.38
CA ASN A 245 -16.86 13.20 2.00
C ASN A 245 -18.20 12.54 1.64
N LEU A 246 -18.81 11.78 2.55
CA LEU A 246 -20.16 11.24 2.35
C LEU A 246 -21.16 12.37 2.19
N LEU A 247 -21.15 13.37 3.07
CA LEU A 247 -22.08 14.51 2.98
C LEU A 247 -21.94 15.23 1.63
N LYS A 248 -20.72 15.41 1.12
CA LYS A 248 -20.50 15.98 -0.23
C LYS A 248 -21.11 15.12 -1.34
N LEU A 249 -21.09 13.79 -1.19
CA LEU A 249 -21.68 12.86 -2.16
C LEU A 249 -23.21 12.94 -2.15
N VAL A 250 -23.82 12.95 -0.95
CA VAL A 250 -25.28 12.92 -0.81
C VAL A 250 -25.95 14.30 -0.87
N THR A 251 -25.17 15.40 -0.89
CA THR A 251 -25.71 16.77 -1.06
C THR A 251 -25.09 17.46 -2.29
N PRO A 252 -25.34 16.96 -3.52
CA PRO A 252 -24.72 17.49 -4.72
C PRO A 252 -25.09 18.97 -4.98
N ASP A 253 -26.30 19.37 -4.65
CA ASP A 253 -26.82 20.74 -4.85
C ASP A 253 -26.37 21.72 -3.77
N LYS A 254 -25.64 21.26 -2.75
CA LYS A 254 -25.15 22.08 -1.61
C LYS A 254 -26.25 22.88 -0.89
N ASN A 255 -27.49 22.39 -0.94
CA ASN A 255 -28.67 22.99 -0.31
C ASN A 255 -28.97 22.43 1.09
N GLY A 256 -28.12 21.54 1.61
CA GLY A 256 -28.30 20.86 2.91
C GLY A 256 -29.34 19.73 2.89
N GLN A 257 -29.94 19.43 1.74
CA GLN A 257 -30.89 18.33 1.62
C GLN A 257 -30.17 17.10 1.04
N PRO A 258 -30.15 15.97 1.74
CA PRO A 258 -29.53 14.76 1.24
C PRO A 258 -30.39 14.12 0.14
N VAL A 259 -29.73 13.69 -0.94
CA VAL A 259 -30.32 12.94 -2.05
C VAL A 259 -29.84 11.49 -1.96
N TRP A 260 -30.77 10.59 -1.68
CA TRP A 260 -30.50 9.16 -1.59
C TRP A 260 -30.75 8.49 -2.95
N ASN A 261 -29.75 8.58 -3.83
CA ASN A 261 -29.82 7.93 -5.14
C ASN A 261 -29.50 6.43 -5.01
N GLU A 262 -30.51 5.59 -5.12
CA GLU A 262 -30.38 4.12 -5.02
C GLU A 262 -29.72 3.48 -6.24
N ASP A 263 -29.68 4.20 -7.38
CA ASP A 263 -28.95 3.77 -8.57
C ASP A 263 -27.44 3.99 -8.43
N ASP A 264 -27.02 4.86 -7.48
CA ASP A 264 -25.62 5.03 -7.17
C ASP A 264 -25.09 3.86 -6.32
N VAL A 265 -24.22 3.06 -6.92
CA VAL A 265 -23.62 1.86 -6.32
C VAL A 265 -22.98 2.15 -4.96
N VAL A 266 -22.40 3.34 -4.75
CA VAL A 266 -21.77 3.72 -3.48
C VAL A 266 -22.83 3.95 -2.41
N ILE A 267 -23.84 4.75 -2.72
CA ILE A 267 -24.94 5.04 -1.79
C ILE A 267 -25.72 3.75 -1.51
N ARG A 268 -26.07 3.00 -2.56
CA ARG A 268 -26.80 1.74 -2.41
C ARG A 268 -26.04 0.70 -1.58
N GLY A 269 -24.72 0.67 -1.70
CA GLY A 269 -23.84 -0.22 -0.91
C GLY A 269 -23.88 0.06 0.59
N MET A 270 -24.01 1.32 0.98
CA MET A 270 -24.07 1.76 2.38
C MET A 270 -25.48 1.80 2.96
N LEU A 271 -26.52 1.90 2.11
CA LEU A 271 -27.91 2.07 2.54
C LEU A 271 -28.44 0.76 3.09
N THR A 272 -28.68 0.72 4.39
CA THR A 272 -29.14 -0.49 5.10
C THR A 272 -30.64 -0.51 5.38
N THR A 273 -31.23 0.65 5.69
CA THR A 273 -32.70 0.79 5.86
C THR A 273 -33.19 2.11 5.27
N ARG A 274 -34.40 2.10 4.67
CA ARG A 274 -35.09 3.30 4.19
C ARG A 274 -36.59 3.10 4.16
N GLU A 275 -37.34 4.12 4.59
CA GLU A 275 -38.84 4.15 4.53
C GLU A 275 -39.53 2.91 5.14
N GLY A 276 -38.86 2.29 6.13
CA GLY A 276 -39.41 1.09 6.79
C GLY A 276 -39.02 -0.24 6.13
N GLN A 277 -38.19 -0.19 5.10
CA GLN A 277 -37.66 -1.39 4.43
C GLN A 277 -36.21 -1.63 4.80
N ILE A 278 -35.84 -2.90 4.96
CA ILE A 278 -34.42 -3.33 5.08
C ILE A 278 -33.89 -3.52 3.67
N MET A 279 -32.83 -2.78 3.34
CA MET A 279 -32.20 -2.76 2.01
C MET A 279 -30.88 -3.54 1.99
N TRP A 280 -30.50 -4.12 3.10
CA TRP A 280 -29.31 -4.98 3.23
C TRP A 280 -29.66 -6.46 2.96
N PRO A 281 -28.83 -7.26 2.25
CA PRO A 281 -27.58 -6.87 1.60
C PRO A 281 -27.79 -6.07 0.30
N PRO A 282 -26.80 -5.27 -0.12
CA PRO A 282 -26.84 -4.59 -1.42
C PRO A 282 -26.69 -5.59 -2.56
N PRO A 283 -27.12 -5.24 -3.79
CA PRO A 283 -26.83 -6.04 -4.98
C PRO A 283 -25.30 -6.23 -5.16
N PRO A 284 -24.86 -7.39 -5.66
CA PRO A 284 -23.45 -7.63 -5.89
C PRO A 284 -22.85 -6.62 -6.88
N VAL A 285 -21.75 -6.00 -6.49
CA VAL A 285 -21.00 -5.06 -7.33
C VAL A 285 -19.83 -5.81 -7.97
N GLN A 286 -19.68 -5.68 -9.29
CA GLN A 286 -18.44 -6.13 -9.95
C GLN A 286 -17.31 -5.17 -9.55
N VAL A 287 -16.41 -5.64 -8.71
CA VAL A 287 -15.24 -4.88 -8.28
C VAL A 287 -14.20 -4.96 -9.39
N SER A 288 -13.92 -3.84 -10.03
CA SER A 288 -12.72 -3.73 -10.86
C SER A 288 -11.51 -3.76 -9.92
N ALA A 289 -10.54 -4.64 -10.20
CA ALA A 289 -9.32 -4.74 -9.41
C ALA A 289 -8.73 -3.34 -9.18
N ALA A 290 -8.38 -3.03 -7.94
CA ALA A 290 -7.83 -1.72 -7.57
C ALA A 290 -6.59 -1.42 -8.41
N PRO A 291 -6.50 -0.23 -9.05
CA PRO A 291 -5.28 0.15 -9.73
C PRO A 291 -4.18 0.34 -8.68
N SER A 292 -3.06 -0.34 -8.89
CA SER A 292 -1.82 -0.08 -8.17
C SER A 292 -1.50 1.42 -8.20
N PRO A 293 -1.03 2.05 -7.12
CA PRO A 293 -0.66 3.47 -7.11
C PRO A 293 0.59 3.70 -7.96
N GLY A 294 0.43 3.76 -9.27
CA GLY A 294 1.52 3.92 -10.23
C GLY A 294 1.10 4.34 -11.64
N ALA A 295 -0.21 4.39 -11.93
CA ALA A 295 -0.68 4.72 -13.27
C ALA A 295 -1.66 5.91 -13.23
N ALA A 296 -1.13 7.09 -13.05
CA ALA A 296 -1.81 8.34 -13.39
C ALA A 296 -0.92 9.11 -14.36
N THR A 297 -1.09 8.87 -15.65
CA THR A 297 -1.02 9.86 -16.74
C THR A 297 -1.10 9.14 -18.08
N GLU A 298 -2.24 9.20 -18.78
CA GLU A 298 -2.30 9.64 -20.16
C GLU A 298 -3.73 9.61 -20.74
N LYS A 299 -4.14 10.82 -21.08
CA LYS A 299 -4.99 11.26 -22.20
C LYS A 299 -6.41 10.73 -22.42
N ALA A 300 -7.30 11.69 -22.13
CA ALA A 300 -8.57 11.86 -22.85
C ALA A 300 -8.33 12.21 -24.32
N THR A 301 -8.98 11.51 -25.24
CA THR A 301 -9.53 12.08 -26.48
C THR A 301 -10.63 11.16 -27.02
N GLN A 302 -11.81 11.72 -27.17
CA GLN A 302 -13.02 11.20 -27.84
C GLN A 302 -12.91 11.39 -29.36
N PRO A 303 -13.93 11.07 -30.21
CA PRO A 303 -15.02 10.10 -30.15
C PRO A 303 -15.25 9.39 -31.52
N GLY A 304 -16.23 8.46 -31.56
CA GLY A 304 -16.88 8.24 -32.84
C GLY A 304 -17.46 6.84 -33.09
N SER A 305 -18.75 6.75 -32.87
CA SER A 305 -19.81 6.08 -33.65
C SER A 305 -19.64 4.63 -34.16
N GLY A 306 -20.56 3.78 -33.73
CA GLY A 306 -21.54 3.28 -34.69
C GLY A 306 -21.70 1.76 -34.79
N THR A 307 -22.89 1.29 -34.36
CA THR A 307 -23.76 0.31 -35.06
C THR A 307 -23.62 -1.18 -34.79
N GLN A 308 -24.54 -1.66 -33.98
CA GLN A 308 -25.56 -2.75 -34.08
C GLN A 308 -25.21 -4.14 -34.64
N ALA A 309 -25.73 -5.10 -33.84
CA ALA A 309 -26.49 -6.34 -34.18
C ALA A 309 -25.64 -7.57 -34.51
N SER A 310 -25.89 -8.74 -34.01
CA SER A 310 -27.08 -9.50 -33.82
C SER A 310 -26.73 -10.86 -33.21
N ALA A 311 -27.69 -11.46 -32.55
CA ALA A 311 -27.68 -12.75 -31.88
C ALA A 311 -27.44 -13.95 -32.81
N SER A 312 -26.91 -15.05 -32.27
CA SER A 312 -27.57 -16.39 -32.31
C SER A 312 -26.74 -17.48 -31.61
N ASP A 313 -27.46 -18.23 -30.81
CA ASP A 313 -27.33 -19.58 -30.26
C ASP A 313 -26.26 -20.54 -30.79
N SER A 314 -25.61 -21.26 -29.89
CA SER A 314 -25.70 -22.72 -29.69
C SER A 314 -24.58 -23.29 -28.82
N GLU A 315 -24.96 -24.08 -27.83
CA GLU A 315 -24.21 -25.04 -27.00
C GLU A 315 -23.75 -26.27 -27.80
N PRO A 316 -23.14 -27.28 -27.13
CA PRO A 316 -21.77 -27.37 -26.62
C PRO A 316 -20.97 -28.51 -27.30
N ALA A 317 -19.66 -28.55 -27.15
CA ALA A 317 -18.89 -29.77 -27.30
C ALA A 317 -17.54 -29.73 -26.57
N GLN A 318 -17.31 -30.78 -25.84
CA GLN A 318 -16.09 -31.21 -25.12
C GLN A 318 -14.87 -31.31 -26.05
N ALA A 319 -13.70 -30.98 -25.53
CA ALA A 319 -12.43 -31.72 -25.71
C ALA A 319 -11.28 -30.99 -24.98
N VAL A 320 -10.79 -31.57 -23.89
CA VAL A 320 -9.51 -32.26 -23.72
C VAL A 320 -8.25 -31.44 -24.03
N GLU A 321 -7.50 -31.22 -22.92
CA GLU A 321 -6.02 -31.11 -22.79
C GLU A 321 -5.20 -30.44 -23.89
N ALA A 322 -4.56 -29.33 -23.51
CA ALA A 322 -3.12 -29.16 -23.75
C ALA A 322 -2.57 -28.09 -22.78
N ALA A 323 -1.81 -28.54 -21.80
CA ALA A 323 -0.95 -27.72 -20.98
C ALA A 323 0.08 -26.99 -21.86
N ALA A 324 -0.13 -25.71 -22.11
CA ALA A 324 0.88 -24.85 -22.70
C ALA A 324 1.68 -24.18 -21.58
N SER A 325 2.79 -24.81 -21.25
CA SER A 325 3.92 -24.22 -20.52
C SER A 325 4.20 -22.82 -21.06
N LYS A 326 3.87 -21.77 -20.30
CA LYS A 326 4.39 -20.43 -20.53
C LYS A 326 5.88 -20.46 -20.18
N LYS A 327 6.73 -20.54 -21.22
CA LYS A 327 8.17 -20.31 -21.12
C LYS A 327 8.37 -18.91 -20.56
N GLU A 328 9.03 -18.81 -19.39
CA GLU A 328 9.57 -17.56 -18.89
C GLU A 328 10.40 -16.88 -20.00
N PRO A 329 10.29 -15.56 -20.18
CA PRO A 329 11.13 -14.86 -21.13
C PRO A 329 12.58 -15.02 -20.69
N SER A 330 13.40 -15.63 -21.56
CA SER A 330 14.80 -15.93 -21.29
C SER A 330 15.52 -14.72 -20.69
N ALA A 331 16.41 -14.95 -19.72
CA ALA A 331 17.22 -13.93 -19.05
C ALA A 331 17.92 -12.98 -20.06
N PHE A 332 18.21 -13.48 -21.26
CA PHE A 332 18.74 -12.72 -22.40
C PHE A 332 17.79 -11.60 -22.84
N ARG A 333 16.46 -11.78 -22.83
CA ARG A 333 15.49 -10.75 -23.24
C ARG A 333 15.35 -9.63 -22.20
N LYS A 334 15.65 -9.90 -20.92
CA LYS A 334 15.68 -8.88 -19.84
C LYS A 334 16.97 -8.05 -19.84
N TRP A 335 18.07 -8.58 -20.41
CA TRP A 335 19.40 -7.97 -20.35
C TRP A 335 19.88 -7.35 -21.66
N TRP A 336 19.30 -7.70 -22.82
CA TRP A 336 19.78 -7.29 -24.14
C TRP A 336 19.84 -5.75 -24.30
N TRP A 337 18.89 -5.01 -23.75
CA TRP A 337 18.87 -3.56 -23.83
C TRP A 337 20.00 -2.90 -23.01
N LYS A 338 20.40 -3.52 -21.88
CA LYS A 338 21.56 -3.09 -21.07
C LYS A 338 22.85 -3.32 -21.82
N ILE A 339 22.96 -4.46 -22.51
CA ILE A 339 24.09 -4.78 -23.37
C ILE A 339 24.13 -3.84 -24.58
N ALA A 340 22.98 -3.55 -25.19
CA ALA A 340 22.88 -2.62 -26.30
C ALA A 340 23.28 -1.18 -25.88
N LEU A 341 22.86 -0.74 -24.69
CA LEU A 341 23.24 0.56 -24.14
C LEU A 341 24.74 0.65 -23.84
N GLY A 342 25.31 -0.41 -23.29
CA GLY A 342 26.77 -0.52 -23.06
C GLY A 342 27.57 -0.51 -24.38
N ALA A 343 27.13 -1.27 -25.37
CA ALA A 343 27.74 -1.29 -26.69
C ALA A 343 27.65 0.08 -27.39
N LEU A 344 26.50 0.77 -27.27
CA LEU A 344 26.32 2.13 -27.78
C LEU A 344 27.29 3.13 -27.11
N ALA A 345 27.45 3.05 -25.79
CA ALA A 345 28.38 3.89 -25.05
C ALA A 345 29.85 3.69 -25.50
N VAL A 346 30.26 2.41 -25.67
CA VAL A 346 31.59 2.06 -26.17
C VAL A 346 31.80 2.57 -27.60
N LEU A 347 30.78 2.44 -28.45
CA LEU A 347 30.84 2.89 -29.84
C LEU A 347 30.94 4.41 -29.92
N LEU A 348 30.19 5.14 -29.09
CA LEU A 348 30.25 6.61 -29.00
C LEU A 348 31.65 7.07 -28.54
N ILE A 349 32.27 6.39 -27.57
CA ILE A 349 33.62 6.71 -27.09
C ILE A 349 34.65 6.42 -28.18
N ALA A 350 34.51 5.30 -28.91
CA ALA A 350 35.42 4.89 -29.97
C ALA A 350 35.32 5.77 -31.22
N ALA A 351 34.13 6.28 -31.55
CA ALA A 351 33.89 7.15 -32.68
C ALA A 351 34.18 8.64 -32.38
N ALA A 352 34.36 9.01 -31.12
CA ALA A 352 34.58 10.38 -30.71
C ALA A 352 36.00 10.87 -31.10
N PRO A 353 36.14 12.13 -31.50
CA PRO A 353 37.47 12.75 -31.66
C PRO A 353 38.31 12.62 -30.39
N ALA A 354 39.63 12.46 -30.52
CA ALA A 354 40.54 12.19 -29.40
C ALA A 354 40.42 13.20 -28.24
N HIS A 355 40.13 14.47 -28.53
CA HIS A 355 39.94 15.52 -27.52
C HIS A 355 38.61 15.42 -26.75
N MET A 356 37.61 14.70 -27.29
CA MET A 356 36.30 14.52 -26.65
C MET A 356 36.17 13.15 -25.94
N SER A 357 37.02 12.20 -26.25
CA SER A 357 37.00 10.85 -25.69
C SER A 357 37.08 10.83 -24.14
N SER A 358 37.92 11.68 -23.55
CA SER A 358 38.02 11.82 -22.10
C SER A 358 36.77 12.37 -21.47
N HIS A 359 36.10 13.34 -22.12
CA HIS A 359 34.81 13.89 -21.63
C HIS A 359 33.69 12.88 -21.68
N PHE A 360 33.60 12.07 -22.74
CA PHE A 360 32.62 10.97 -22.82
C PHE A 360 32.87 9.87 -21.79
N MET A 361 34.12 9.54 -21.53
CA MET A 361 34.48 8.57 -20.49
C MET A 361 34.05 9.04 -19.09
N VAL A 362 34.33 10.30 -18.75
CA VAL A 362 33.91 10.92 -17.48
C VAL A 362 32.36 10.95 -17.39
N PHE A 363 31.67 11.29 -18.47
CA PHE A 363 30.20 11.33 -18.52
C PHE A 363 29.60 9.93 -18.27
N VAL A 364 30.09 8.89 -18.96
CA VAL A 364 29.61 7.52 -18.77
C VAL A 364 29.87 7.04 -17.35
N LEU A 365 31.07 7.29 -16.82
CA LEU A 365 31.42 6.93 -15.44
C LEU A 365 30.52 7.66 -14.42
N ALA A 366 30.26 8.96 -14.62
CA ALA A 366 29.37 9.74 -13.78
C ALA A 366 27.92 9.21 -13.81
N CYS A 367 27.42 8.79 -14.99
CA CYS A 367 26.10 8.16 -15.12
C CYS A 367 26.03 6.84 -14.36
N VAL A 368 27.05 5.98 -14.47
CA VAL A 368 27.09 4.68 -13.77
C VAL A 368 27.14 4.90 -12.26
N VAL A 369 28.07 5.73 -11.78
CA VAL A 369 28.20 6.04 -10.34
C VAL A 369 26.92 6.70 -9.81
N GLY A 370 26.37 7.68 -10.55
CA GLY A 370 25.14 8.36 -10.17
C GLY A 370 23.94 7.41 -10.05
N PHE A 371 23.83 6.45 -10.97
CA PHE A 371 22.78 5.42 -10.92
C PHE A 371 22.88 4.58 -9.64
N TYR A 372 24.06 4.07 -9.32
CA TYR A 372 24.27 3.27 -8.10
C TYR A 372 24.08 4.08 -6.82
N VAL A 373 24.51 5.34 -6.81
CA VAL A 373 24.31 6.24 -5.66
C VAL A 373 22.81 6.49 -5.43
N ILE A 374 22.06 6.82 -6.49
CA ILE A 374 20.62 7.12 -6.35
C ILE A 374 19.82 5.88 -5.96
N THR A 375 20.10 4.71 -6.55
CA THR A 375 19.40 3.46 -6.22
C THR A 375 19.74 2.92 -4.84
N GLY A 376 20.88 3.30 -4.26
CA GLY A 376 21.29 2.93 -2.89
C GLY A 376 20.76 3.85 -1.79
N VAL A 377 20.05 4.94 -2.14
CA VAL A 377 19.51 5.89 -1.15
C VAL A 377 18.15 5.42 -0.65
N SER A 378 17.96 5.49 0.67
CA SER A 378 16.66 5.16 1.29
C SER A 378 15.53 6.08 0.78
N HIS A 379 14.31 5.56 0.65
CA HIS A 379 13.14 6.27 0.11
C HIS A 379 12.83 7.58 0.84
N THR A 380 13.11 7.66 2.14
CA THR A 380 12.94 8.87 2.95
C THR A 380 13.82 10.04 2.52
N LEU A 381 14.95 9.76 1.88
CA LEU A 381 15.88 10.77 1.39
C LEU A 381 15.68 11.12 -0.09
N HIS A 382 14.81 10.41 -0.82
CA HIS A 382 14.53 10.73 -2.23
C HIS A 382 13.95 12.15 -2.39
N THR A 383 13.14 12.59 -1.45
CA THR A 383 12.49 13.90 -1.51
C THR A 383 13.45 15.07 -1.30
N PRO A 384 14.34 15.09 -0.29
CA PRO A 384 15.40 16.06 -0.20
C PRO A 384 16.33 16.04 -1.42
N LEU A 385 16.68 14.85 -1.94
CA LEU A 385 17.52 14.71 -3.15
C LEU A 385 16.87 15.30 -4.41
N MET A 386 15.54 15.23 -4.56
CA MET A 386 14.84 15.91 -5.66
C MET A 386 15.03 17.44 -5.60
N SER A 387 15.13 18.01 -4.41
CA SER A 387 15.39 19.45 -4.23
C SER A 387 16.84 19.80 -4.63
N GLU A 388 17.82 18.98 -4.26
CA GLU A 388 19.22 19.16 -4.61
C GLU A 388 19.46 18.98 -6.13
N THR A 389 18.79 18.02 -6.78
CA THR A 389 18.90 17.83 -8.24
C THR A 389 18.38 19.04 -9.03
N ASN A 390 17.46 19.82 -8.46
CA ASN A 390 16.99 21.07 -9.09
C ASN A 390 18.07 22.15 -9.09
N ALA A 391 18.91 22.21 -8.05
CA ALA A 391 20.08 23.13 -8.03
C ALA A 391 21.09 22.78 -9.12
N ILE A 392 21.34 21.48 -9.36
CA ILE A 392 22.22 20.97 -10.43
C ILE A 392 21.65 21.39 -11.82
N SER A 393 20.33 21.33 -12.01
CA SER A 393 19.69 21.80 -13.24
C SER A 393 19.93 23.29 -13.52
N GLY A 394 20.12 24.11 -12.47
CA GLY A 394 20.54 25.51 -12.61
C GLY A 394 21.91 25.68 -13.27
N ILE A 395 22.86 24.79 -12.97
CA ILE A 395 24.19 24.78 -13.59
C ILE A 395 24.10 24.46 -15.09
N ILE A 396 23.19 23.53 -15.46
CA ILE A 396 22.93 23.16 -16.85
C ILE A 396 22.41 24.37 -17.64
N ILE A 397 21.50 25.18 -17.06
CA ILE A 397 21.00 26.41 -17.69
C ILE A 397 22.15 27.39 -18.00
N VAL A 398 23.04 27.63 -17.03
CA VAL A 398 24.17 28.52 -17.22
C VAL A 398 25.08 28.02 -18.35
N GLY A 399 25.41 26.74 -18.37
CA GLY A 399 26.21 26.11 -19.42
C GLY A 399 25.56 26.23 -20.81
N ALA A 400 24.25 25.98 -20.89
CA ALA A 400 23.50 26.07 -22.14
C ALA A 400 23.36 27.53 -22.63
N LEU A 401 23.14 28.48 -21.73
CA LEU A 401 23.10 29.92 -22.08
C LEU A 401 24.40 30.41 -22.72
N LEU A 402 25.53 29.94 -22.24
CA LEU A 402 26.84 30.29 -22.82
C LEU A 402 27.00 29.75 -24.25
N GLN A 403 26.29 28.69 -24.61
CA GLN A 403 26.33 28.10 -25.95
C GLN A 403 25.32 28.73 -26.93
N ILE A 404 24.31 29.49 -26.49
CA ILE A 404 23.30 30.14 -27.35
C ILE A 404 23.95 31.17 -28.31
N SER A 405 25.04 31.79 -27.91
CA SER A 405 25.79 32.76 -28.71
C SER A 405 26.81 32.12 -29.67
N SER A 406 26.86 30.81 -29.82
CA SER A 406 27.74 30.14 -30.77
C SER A 406 27.30 30.46 -32.19
N GLY A 407 28.26 30.63 -33.11
CA GLY A 407 27.94 30.93 -34.53
C GLY A 407 27.35 29.73 -35.29
N ASP A 408 27.15 28.57 -34.64
CA ASP A 408 26.61 27.35 -35.21
C ASP A 408 25.11 27.25 -34.88
N LEU A 409 24.25 27.18 -35.90
CA LEU A 409 22.79 27.06 -35.73
C LEU A 409 22.39 25.80 -34.96
N LEU A 410 23.05 24.69 -35.19
CA LEU A 410 22.73 23.41 -34.54
C LEU A 410 23.03 23.51 -33.05
N VAL A 411 24.16 24.07 -32.67
CA VAL A 411 24.55 24.29 -31.28
C VAL A 411 23.57 25.24 -30.59
N THR A 412 23.17 26.30 -31.23
CA THR A 412 22.19 27.27 -30.71
C THR A 412 20.84 26.62 -30.45
N VAL A 413 20.32 25.82 -31.41
CA VAL A 413 19.03 25.12 -31.26
C VAL A 413 19.08 24.11 -30.10
N LEU A 414 20.15 23.30 -30.02
CA LEU A 414 20.33 22.33 -28.92
C LEU A 414 20.44 23.05 -27.57
N ALA A 415 21.18 24.14 -27.50
CA ALA A 415 21.31 24.96 -26.29
C ALA A 415 19.95 25.52 -25.84
N PHE A 416 19.12 26.03 -26.78
CA PHE A 416 17.78 26.51 -26.48
C PHE A 416 16.87 25.40 -25.92
N ILE A 417 16.89 24.21 -26.51
CA ILE A 417 16.16 23.02 -26.01
C ILE A 417 16.64 22.66 -24.62
N ALA A 418 17.94 22.64 -24.37
CA ALA A 418 18.52 22.33 -23.07
C ALA A 418 18.08 23.32 -21.98
N VAL A 419 18.06 24.64 -22.27
CA VAL A 419 17.56 25.66 -21.36
C VAL A 419 16.07 25.45 -21.06
N ALA A 420 15.26 25.16 -22.07
CA ALA A 420 13.83 24.94 -21.91
C ALA A 420 13.55 23.73 -21.01
N LEU A 421 14.20 22.59 -21.26
CA LEU A 421 14.04 21.36 -20.48
C LEU A 421 14.53 21.54 -19.03
N ALA A 422 15.69 22.16 -18.83
CA ALA A 422 16.23 22.43 -17.51
C ALA A 422 15.35 23.41 -16.72
N SER A 423 14.76 24.41 -17.37
CA SER A 423 13.81 25.34 -16.75
C SER A 423 12.53 24.63 -16.28
N ILE A 424 11.98 23.73 -17.10
CA ILE A 424 10.80 22.92 -16.72
C ILE A 424 11.13 22.08 -15.47
N ASN A 425 12.31 21.47 -15.42
CA ASN A 425 12.73 20.67 -14.27
C ASN A 425 12.85 21.51 -12.98
N ILE A 426 13.46 22.69 -13.06
CA ILE A 426 13.64 23.58 -11.91
C ILE A 426 12.27 24.06 -11.39
N PHE A 427 11.43 24.63 -12.25
CA PHE A 427 10.12 25.14 -11.82
C PHE A 427 9.18 24.02 -11.37
N GLY A 428 9.19 22.88 -12.06
CA GLY A 428 8.43 21.70 -11.68
C GLY A 428 8.85 21.16 -10.32
N GLY A 429 10.14 21.03 -10.08
CA GLY A 429 10.70 20.58 -8.80
C GLY A 429 10.35 21.53 -7.65
N PHE A 430 10.48 22.84 -7.82
CA PHE A 430 10.07 23.82 -6.81
C PHE A 430 8.58 23.78 -6.49
N LEU A 431 7.72 23.57 -7.49
CA LEU A 431 6.27 23.44 -7.29
C LEU A 431 5.93 22.20 -6.47
N VAL A 432 6.57 21.06 -6.76
CA VAL A 432 6.38 19.82 -6.01
C VAL A 432 6.88 19.98 -4.56
N THR A 433 8.07 20.54 -4.36
CA THR A 433 8.64 20.81 -3.03
C THR A 433 7.75 21.74 -2.21
N ARG A 434 7.26 22.84 -2.82
CA ARG A 434 6.35 23.77 -2.15
C ARG A 434 5.02 23.15 -1.76
N ARG A 435 4.45 22.30 -2.65
CA ARG A 435 3.21 21.57 -2.37
C ARG A 435 3.38 20.60 -1.21
N MET A 436 4.54 19.96 -1.11
CA MET A 436 4.87 19.02 -0.06
C MET A 436 5.13 19.73 1.28
N LEU A 437 5.88 20.84 1.29
CA LEU A 437 6.09 21.66 2.50
C LEU A 437 4.76 22.15 3.08
N LYS A 438 3.81 22.56 2.22
CA LYS A 438 2.44 22.89 2.66
C LYS A 438 1.69 21.77 3.35
N MET A 439 2.03 20.50 3.09
CA MET A 439 1.40 19.38 3.79
C MET A 439 1.98 19.17 5.20
N PHE A 440 3.13 19.76 5.49
CA PHE A 440 3.78 19.72 6.81
C PHE A 440 3.58 21.03 7.61
N GLU A 441 3.08 22.11 7.00
CA GLU A 441 2.69 23.31 7.73
C GLU A 441 1.42 22.98 8.53
N ARG A 442 1.54 23.02 9.86
CA ARG A 442 0.38 23.01 10.76
C ARG A 442 -0.49 24.20 10.39
N SER A 443 -1.76 23.94 10.02
CA SER A 443 -2.77 24.98 10.02
C SER A 443 -2.87 25.54 11.45
N SER A 444 -2.24 26.67 11.68
CA SER A 444 -2.51 27.51 12.83
C SER A 444 -3.80 28.28 12.52
N GLU A 445 -4.94 27.67 12.85
CA GLU A 445 -6.21 28.32 13.15
C GLU A 445 -7.01 27.40 14.06
#